data_8bebdfea018b18822bc537766c3e32df
#
_entry.id   8bebdfea018b18822bc537766c3e32df
#
_cell.length_a   1.000
_cell.length_b   1.000
_cell.length_c   1.000
_cell.angle_alpha   90.00
_cell.angle_beta   90.00
_cell.angle_gamma   90.00
#
_symmetry.space_group_name_H-M   'P 1'
#
loop_
_entity.id
_entity.type
_entity.pdbx_description
1 polymer ?
#
loop_
_entity_poly.entity_id
_entity_poly.type
_entity_poly.pdbx_seq_one_letter_code
_entity_poly.pdbx_strand_id
1 'polypeptide(L)'
;MAFNYNDYSTEFSKKTRSEYDVLLNSNKRELIYYIHRLQSYRNWRAYISDLNYNDISNIKKQIENSINKFTYHDGDINKFIDRMLNNYHNHGIRESAFEWLKSDERACFLVLLMLLINDTEFDDLLSIEKDNYLNLQSGSIYYSIIAWFDKFTEPRNQRSGRRENEGKLNKYHEKCMILENNLVSSWLLSMNDLGEINYCYNYLQRLGMNTLAVVMNSDRAEFIFRLGEKYNINRKAILIAFFDYLYLSPNTGVFAAENLKMKMASALSSWKNRKNKEGYVDVHFDIKKENIPKLDELKKRFNVMSKKDVVNALIEYMYDKKE
;
A
#
# COMPACT_ATOMS: atom_id res chain seq x y z
N MET A 1 31.03 33.37 50.47
CA MET A 1 31.05 33.28 49.00
C MET A 1 29.73 32.60 48.58
N ALA A 2 28.82 33.39 48.07
CA ALA A 2 27.54 32.84 47.57
C ALA A 2 27.75 32.40 46.13
N PHE A 3 27.60 31.13 45.87
CA PHE A 3 27.62 30.58 44.54
C PHE A 3 26.36 31.06 43.78
N ASN A 4 26.57 31.75 42.66
CA ASN A 4 25.51 32.28 41.83
C ASN A 4 24.92 31.15 41.00
N TYR A 5 23.80 30.61 41.41
CA TYR A 5 23.05 29.53 40.72
C TYR A 5 22.43 29.97 39.36
N ASN A 6 22.44 31.28 39.06
CA ASN A 6 21.75 31.84 37.89
C ASN A 6 22.56 31.74 36.58
N ASP A 7 23.88 31.57 36.61
CA ASP A 7 24.66 31.47 35.35
C ASP A 7 24.60 30.11 34.68
N TYR A 8 24.41 29.03 35.45
CA TYR A 8 24.28 27.70 34.89
C TYR A 8 22.94 27.48 34.18
N SER A 9 21.88 28.14 34.61
CA SER A 9 20.56 27.99 34.02
C SER A 9 20.43 28.65 32.63
N THR A 10 21.15 29.74 32.39
CA THR A 10 21.09 30.49 31.12
C THR A 10 21.93 29.86 30.00
N GLU A 11 23.10 29.29 30.31
CA GLU A 11 23.89 28.53 29.32
C GLU A 11 23.23 27.21 28.97
N PHE A 12 22.67 26.50 29.96
CA PHE A 12 21.93 25.27 29.78
C PHE A 12 20.69 25.50 28.88
N SER A 13 19.95 26.58 29.11
CA SER A 13 18.76 26.92 28.32
C SER A 13 19.10 27.29 26.87
N LYS A 14 20.23 27.96 26.62
CA LYS A 14 20.69 28.34 25.27
C LYS A 14 21.14 27.14 24.46
N LYS A 15 21.89 26.20 25.06
CA LYS A 15 22.37 24.99 24.39
C LYS A 15 21.22 24.02 24.04
N THR A 16 20.29 23.85 24.96
CA THR A 16 19.07 23.05 24.75
C THR A 16 18.22 23.57 23.61
N ARG A 17 18.10 24.92 23.53
CA ARG A 17 17.32 25.57 22.47
C ARG A 17 17.96 25.37 21.09
N SER A 18 19.29 25.38 21.00
CA SER A 18 20.01 25.15 19.74
C SER A 18 19.82 23.73 19.18
N GLU A 19 19.93 22.70 20.01
CA GLU A 19 19.75 21.29 19.60
C GLU A 19 18.30 20.99 19.25
N TYR A 20 17.38 21.56 20.00
CA TYR A 20 15.96 21.49 19.73
C TYR A 20 15.57 22.16 18.40
N ASP A 21 16.11 23.34 18.10
CA ASP A 21 15.91 24.05 16.85
C ASP A 21 16.45 23.23 15.66
N VAL A 22 17.60 22.56 15.81
CA VAL A 22 18.16 21.66 14.79
C VAL A 22 17.20 20.51 14.52
N LEU A 23 16.66 19.87 15.56
CA LEU A 23 15.73 18.76 15.42
C LEU A 23 14.44 19.15 14.68
N LEU A 24 13.83 20.29 15.02
CA LEU A 24 12.61 20.77 14.39
C LEU A 24 12.82 21.30 12.96
N ASN A 25 14.05 21.74 12.61
CA ASN A 25 14.40 22.20 11.27
C ASN A 25 14.90 21.08 10.36
N SER A 26 14.92 19.85 10.83
CA SER A 26 15.30 18.68 10.07
C SER A 26 14.34 18.42 8.89
N ASN A 27 14.81 17.65 7.91
CA ASN A 27 14.00 17.28 6.75
C ASN A 27 12.84 16.32 7.12
N LYS A 28 11.92 16.10 6.21
CA LYS A 28 10.71 15.29 6.45
C LYS A 28 11.03 13.88 6.94
N ARG A 29 12.02 13.21 6.35
CA ARG A 29 12.42 11.86 6.73
C ARG A 29 13.00 11.81 8.13
N GLU A 30 13.87 12.74 8.46
CA GLU A 30 14.44 12.87 9.80
C GLU A 30 13.37 13.10 10.86
N LEU A 31 12.41 13.99 10.58
CA LEU A 31 11.28 14.23 11.48
C LEU A 31 10.44 12.96 11.70
N ILE A 32 10.19 12.18 10.65
CA ILE A 32 9.50 10.89 10.76
C ILE A 32 10.31 9.91 11.62
N TYR A 33 11.63 9.84 11.43
CA TYR A 33 12.49 9.02 12.27
C TYR A 33 12.40 9.43 13.74
N TYR A 34 12.52 10.74 14.03
CA TYR A 34 12.50 11.23 15.40
C TYR A 34 11.17 10.97 16.11
N ILE A 35 10.04 11.17 15.43
CA ILE A 35 8.73 10.89 16.02
C ILE A 35 8.57 9.41 16.37
N HIS A 36 9.06 8.49 15.52
CA HIS A 36 9.05 7.06 15.82
C HIS A 36 9.99 6.68 16.96
N ARG A 37 11.13 7.36 17.07
CA ARG A 37 12.04 7.19 18.22
C ARG A 37 11.40 7.62 19.52
N LEU A 38 10.70 8.76 19.50
CA LEU A 38 9.92 9.24 20.64
C LEU A 38 8.82 8.24 21.02
N GLN A 39 8.09 7.69 20.04
CA GLN A 39 7.06 6.66 20.28
C GLN A 39 7.62 5.39 20.92
N SER A 40 8.82 4.98 20.57
CA SER A 40 9.45 3.77 21.11
C SER A 40 9.95 3.95 22.55
N TYR A 41 10.01 5.17 23.06
CA TYR A 41 10.43 5.44 24.43
C TYR A 41 9.29 5.14 25.41
N ARG A 42 9.57 4.42 26.51
CA ARG A 42 8.62 3.73 27.40
C ARG A 42 7.39 4.55 27.83
N ASN A 43 7.51 5.85 27.99
CA ASN A 43 6.47 6.70 28.59
C ASN A 43 5.78 7.64 27.61
N TRP A 44 6.14 7.62 26.31
CA TRP A 44 5.70 8.66 25.36
C TRP A 44 4.59 8.20 24.41
N ARG A 45 4.28 6.93 24.39
CA ARG A 45 3.23 6.34 23.54
C ARG A 45 1.87 7.02 23.69
N ALA A 46 1.55 7.46 24.91
CA ALA A 46 0.28 8.12 25.21
C ALA A 46 0.18 9.57 24.68
N TYR A 47 1.26 10.13 24.16
CA TYR A 47 1.32 11.55 23.77
C TYR A 47 1.30 11.79 22.27
N ILE A 48 1.49 10.74 21.47
CA ILE A 48 1.54 10.84 20.03
C ILE A 48 0.23 10.28 19.48
N SER A 49 -0.61 11.18 18.96
CA SER A 49 -1.84 10.85 18.27
C SER A 49 -1.57 10.39 16.83
N ASP A 50 -2.61 10.16 16.04
CA ASP A 50 -2.53 9.72 14.66
C ASP A 50 -1.50 10.53 13.85
N LEU A 51 -0.50 9.83 13.31
CA LEU A 51 0.54 10.41 12.49
C LEU A 51 0.09 10.50 11.04
N ASN A 52 0.16 11.69 10.49
CA ASN A 52 0.03 11.92 9.06
C ASN A 52 1.39 12.36 8.49
N TYR A 53 2.07 11.49 7.76
CA TYR A 53 3.38 11.81 7.16
C TYR A 53 3.33 12.93 6.11
N ASN A 54 2.14 13.30 5.63
CA ASN A 54 1.98 14.43 4.73
C ASN A 54 1.85 15.78 5.47
N ASP A 55 1.60 15.75 6.77
CA ASP A 55 1.47 16.94 7.61
C ASP A 55 2.72 17.14 8.48
N ILE A 56 3.74 17.78 7.89
CA ILE A 56 5.00 18.09 8.57
C ILE A 56 4.76 18.99 9.80
N SER A 57 3.79 19.89 9.72
CA SER A 57 3.49 20.81 10.82
C SER A 57 2.95 20.05 12.03
N ASN A 58 2.09 19.06 11.78
CA ASN A 58 1.58 18.17 12.84
C ASN A 58 2.72 17.33 13.45
N ILE A 59 3.60 16.75 12.62
CA ILE A 59 4.74 15.97 13.11
C ILE A 59 5.62 16.84 14.03
N LYS A 60 5.99 18.06 13.59
CA LYS A 60 6.78 18.99 14.39
C LYS A 60 6.10 19.30 15.72
N LYS A 61 4.81 19.64 15.70
CA LYS A 61 4.02 19.92 16.90
C LYS A 61 3.97 18.72 17.86
N GLN A 62 3.85 17.50 17.34
CA GLN A 62 3.85 16.31 18.18
C GLN A 62 5.24 16.04 18.79
N ILE A 63 6.33 16.25 18.04
CA ILE A 63 7.70 16.19 18.57
C ILE A 63 7.85 17.22 19.69
N GLU A 64 7.47 18.47 19.45
CA GLU A 64 7.54 19.55 20.43
C GLU A 64 6.76 19.23 21.71
N ASN A 65 5.51 18.81 21.57
CA ASN A 65 4.68 18.42 22.71
C ASN A 65 5.27 17.25 23.49
N SER A 66 5.89 16.30 22.81
CA SER A 66 6.51 15.15 23.45
C SER A 66 7.74 15.56 24.25
N ILE A 67 8.59 16.41 23.67
CA ILE A 67 9.79 16.92 24.35
C ILE A 67 9.42 17.79 25.54
N ASN A 68 8.43 18.67 25.42
CA ASN A 68 7.99 19.54 26.51
C ASN A 68 7.37 18.77 27.71
N LYS A 69 6.90 17.54 27.47
CA LYS A 69 6.39 16.67 28.53
C LYS A 69 7.47 15.78 29.16
N PHE A 70 8.70 15.88 28.70
CA PHE A 70 9.81 15.15 29.27
C PHE A 70 10.01 15.59 30.72
N THR A 71 9.87 14.67 31.65
CA THR A 71 10.03 14.95 33.07
C THR A 71 11.48 14.72 33.51
N TYR A 72 11.88 15.38 34.59
CA TYR A 72 13.23 15.24 35.16
C TYR A 72 13.60 13.80 35.53
N HIS A 73 12.60 12.94 35.75
CA HIS A 73 12.79 11.52 36.04
C HIS A 73 13.19 10.68 34.83
N ASP A 74 13.00 11.20 33.61
CA ASP A 74 13.29 10.48 32.37
C ASP A 74 14.77 10.64 31.93
N GLY A 75 15.56 11.40 32.66
CA GLY A 75 16.98 11.64 32.40
C GLY A 75 17.26 12.96 31.66
N ASP A 76 18.49 13.11 31.13
CA ASP A 76 18.92 14.30 30.41
C ASP A 76 18.37 14.32 28.98
N ILE A 77 17.42 15.21 28.73
CA ILE A 77 16.79 15.38 27.42
C ILE A 77 17.77 15.73 26.32
N ASN A 78 18.79 16.50 26.61
CA ASN A 78 19.79 16.88 25.62
C ASN A 78 20.59 15.67 25.17
N LYS A 79 21.00 14.81 26.08
CA LYS A 79 21.64 13.54 25.73
C LYS A 79 20.73 12.64 24.92
N PHE A 80 19.44 12.71 25.15
CA PHE A 80 18.48 11.93 24.37
C PHE A 80 18.35 12.49 22.94
N ILE A 81 18.23 13.80 22.77
CA ILE A 81 18.19 14.50 21.48
C ILE A 81 19.50 14.25 20.70
N ASP A 82 20.65 14.47 21.33
CA ASP A 82 21.97 14.19 20.74
C ASP A 82 22.09 12.76 20.25
N ARG A 83 21.60 11.82 21.05
CA ARG A 83 21.59 10.39 20.67
C ARG A 83 20.70 10.12 19.46
N MET A 84 19.50 10.74 19.39
CA MET A 84 18.63 10.59 18.23
C MET A 84 19.28 11.14 16.96
N LEU A 85 19.84 12.35 17.03
CA LEU A 85 20.54 13.00 15.92
C LEU A 85 21.73 12.15 15.44
N ASN A 86 22.59 11.74 16.37
CA ASN A 86 23.76 10.93 16.06
C ASN A 86 23.40 9.55 15.51
N ASN A 87 22.36 8.91 16.04
CA ASN A 87 21.91 7.62 15.55
C ASN A 87 21.40 7.69 14.13
N TYR A 88 20.61 8.72 13.81
CA TYR A 88 20.16 8.91 12.43
C TYR A 88 21.33 9.07 11.45
N HIS A 89 22.29 9.96 11.77
CA HIS A 89 23.44 10.21 10.90
C HIS A 89 24.37 8.99 10.74
N ASN A 90 24.59 8.26 11.83
CA ASN A 90 25.56 7.16 11.83
C ASN A 90 24.98 5.83 11.32
N HIS A 91 23.69 5.60 11.51
CA HIS A 91 23.05 4.31 11.26
C HIS A 91 21.93 4.34 10.23
N GLY A 92 21.39 5.51 9.86
CA GLY A 92 20.37 5.64 8.83
C GLY A 92 20.85 5.14 7.45
N ILE A 93 20.00 4.46 6.72
CA ILE A 93 20.26 4.10 5.33
C ILE A 93 20.29 5.38 4.49
N ARG A 94 21.18 5.48 3.54
CA ARG A 94 21.26 6.68 2.67
C ARG A 94 19.97 6.85 1.87
N GLU A 95 19.51 8.09 1.70
CA GLU A 95 18.28 8.37 0.93
C GLU A 95 18.38 7.86 -0.51
N SER A 96 19.58 7.95 -1.11
CA SER A 96 19.83 7.43 -2.46
C SER A 96 19.52 5.92 -2.61
N ALA A 97 19.55 5.15 -1.54
CA ALA A 97 19.19 3.73 -1.60
C ALA A 97 17.68 3.50 -1.80
N PHE A 98 16.84 4.51 -1.55
CA PHE A 98 15.38 4.46 -1.72
C PHE A 98 14.88 5.20 -2.97
N GLU A 99 15.76 5.85 -3.76
CA GLU A 99 15.35 6.67 -4.92
C GLU A 99 14.50 5.89 -5.92
N TRP A 100 14.79 4.60 -6.13
CA TRP A 100 14.05 3.72 -7.02
C TRP A 100 12.59 3.50 -6.58
N LEU A 101 12.27 3.68 -5.29
CA LEU A 101 10.90 3.60 -4.77
C LEU A 101 10.12 4.92 -4.91
N LYS A 102 10.82 6.06 -5.00
CA LYS A 102 10.21 7.39 -4.86
C LYS A 102 9.16 7.71 -5.91
N SER A 103 9.36 7.22 -7.13
CA SER A 103 8.48 7.44 -8.28
C SER A 103 7.72 6.20 -8.73
N ASP A 104 7.95 5.06 -8.08
CA ASP A 104 7.35 3.78 -8.44
C ASP A 104 6.38 3.28 -7.36
N GLU A 105 5.09 3.63 -7.53
CA GLU A 105 4.03 3.20 -6.64
C GLU A 105 3.89 1.66 -6.62
N ARG A 106 4.10 0.98 -7.77
CA ARG A 106 4.07 -0.48 -7.87
C ARG A 106 5.15 -1.11 -7.01
N ALA A 107 6.39 -0.61 -7.11
CA ALA A 107 7.51 -1.08 -6.29
C ALA A 107 7.25 -0.81 -4.79
N CYS A 108 6.71 0.35 -4.43
CA CYS A 108 6.33 0.64 -3.05
C CYS A 108 5.33 -0.38 -2.49
N PHE A 109 4.26 -0.69 -3.22
CA PHE A 109 3.28 -1.68 -2.77
C PHE A 109 3.86 -3.08 -2.68
N LEU A 110 4.71 -3.47 -3.63
CA LEU A 110 5.35 -4.78 -3.61
C LEU A 110 6.31 -4.93 -2.43
N VAL A 111 7.14 -3.90 -2.14
CA VAL A 111 8.02 -3.91 -0.98
C VAL A 111 7.23 -3.96 0.31
N LEU A 112 6.17 -3.15 0.42
CA LEU A 112 5.26 -3.19 1.57
C LEU A 112 4.70 -4.60 1.77
N LEU A 113 4.26 -5.25 0.69
CA LEU A 113 3.73 -6.60 0.71
C LEU A 113 4.79 -7.62 1.17
N MET A 114 6.01 -7.51 0.65
CA MET A 114 7.12 -8.36 1.06
C MET A 114 7.49 -8.17 2.54
N LEU A 115 7.45 -6.94 3.04
CA LEU A 115 7.66 -6.65 4.46
C LEU A 115 6.55 -7.26 5.32
N LEU A 116 5.29 -7.13 4.90
CA LEU A 116 4.13 -7.66 5.62
C LEU A 116 4.14 -9.19 5.73
N ILE A 117 4.57 -9.87 4.69
CA ILE A 117 4.46 -11.33 4.59
C ILE A 117 5.71 -12.03 5.10
N ASN A 118 6.90 -11.53 4.73
CA ASN A 118 8.16 -12.25 4.95
C ASN A 118 8.87 -11.87 6.25
N ASP A 119 8.43 -10.80 6.92
CA ASP A 119 9.15 -10.30 8.07
C ASP A 119 8.48 -10.71 9.38
N THR A 120 9.14 -11.61 10.13
CA THR A 120 8.67 -12.05 11.45
C THR A 120 8.74 -10.93 12.49
N GLU A 121 9.68 -9.97 12.34
CA GLU A 121 9.73 -8.79 13.19
C GLU A 121 8.54 -7.86 12.95
N PHE A 122 7.86 -8.04 11.83
CA PHE A 122 6.61 -7.35 11.53
C PHE A 122 5.47 -7.85 12.44
N ASP A 123 5.52 -9.04 13.01
CA ASP A 123 4.52 -9.55 13.97
C ASP A 123 4.46 -8.71 15.24
N ASP A 124 5.60 -8.29 15.75
CA ASP A 124 5.68 -7.39 16.89
C ASP A 124 5.10 -6.01 16.55
N LEU A 125 5.12 -5.62 15.29
CA LEU A 125 4.51 -4.39 14.79
C LEU A 125 3.02 -4.55 14.49
N LEU A 126 2.50 -5.72 14.17
CA LEU A 126 1.07 -5.99 13.94
C LEU A 126 0.25 -6.07 15.24
N SER A 127 0.80 -6.11 16.45
CA SER A 127 0.07 -5.91 17.71
C SER A 127 -0.47 -4.46 17.82
N ILE A 128 -1.30 -4.14 18.74
CA ILE A 128 -2.13 -2.93 18.91
C ILE A 128 -1.49 -1.56 18.51
N GLU A 129 -0.17 -1.47 18.38
CA GLU A 129 0.56 -0.23 18.12
C GLU A 129 0.91 0.04 16.64
N LYS A 130 0.51 -0.83 15.76
CA LYS A 130 0.91 -0.91 14.36
C LYS A 130 0.31 0.12 13.43
N ASP A 131 -0.89 0.53 13.73
CA ASP A 131 -1.60 1.54 12.96
C ASP A 131 -0.82 2.85 12.82
N ASN A 132 0.08 3.13 13.77
CA ASN A 132 0.85 4.37 13.79
C ASN A 132 2.14 4.33 12.95
N TYR A 133 2.68 3.13 12.63
CA TYR A 133 3.90 3.00 11.83
C TYR A 133 3.63 2.91 10.33
N LEU A 134 2.47 2.40 9.96
CA LEU A 134 2.06 2.28 8.57
C LEU A 134 1.03 3.35 8.26
N ASN A 135 1.47 4.57 8.02
CA ASN A 135 0.61 5.58 7.45
C ASN A 135 0.46 5.34 5.96
N LEU A 136 -0.52 4.51 5.61
CA LEU A 136 -0.80 4.09 4.23
C LEU A 136 -1.71 5.07 3.49
N GLN A 137 -1.91 6.27 4.00
CA GLN A 137 -2.62 7.31 3.25
C GLN A 137 -1.89 7.62 1.95
N SER A 138 -2.66 7.96 0.91
CA SER A 138 -2.14 8.28 -0.42
C SER A 138 -0.91 9.20 -0.35
N GLY A 139 0.18 8.80 -0.97
CA GLY A 139 1.45 9.53 -0.98
C GLY A 139 2.38 9.28 0.22
N SER A 140 1.97 8.48 1.22
CA SER A 140 2.80 8.21 2.40
C SER A 140 3.40 6.80 2.48
N ILE A 141 3.08 5.91 1.53
CA ILE A 141 3.60 4.52 1.51
C ILE A 141 5.12 4.52 1.44
N TYR A 142 5.69 5.34 0.58
CA TYR A 142 7.14 5.53 0.48
C TYR A 142 7.77 5.84 1.85
N TYR A 143 7.21 6.81 2.57
CA TYR A 143 7.70 7.18 3.90
C TYR A 143 7.43 6.11 4.96
N SER A 144 6.37 5.33 4.83
CA SER A 144 6.11 4.19 5.71
C SER A 144 7.16 3.09 5.55
N ILE A 145 7.58 2.80 4.32
CA ILE A 145 8.67 1.86 4.05
C ILE A 145 9.98 2.38 4.64
N ILE A 146 10.32 3.66 4.40
CA ILE A 146 11.52 4.29 4.96
C ILE A 146 11.52 4.24 6.49
N ALA A 147 10.40 4.63 7.11
CA ALA A 147 10.26 4.61 8.57
C ALA A 147 10.47 3.21 9.15
N TRP A 148 9.97 2.18 8.45
CA TRP A 148 10.20 0.81 8.84
C TRP A 148 11.71 0.45 8.82
N PHE A 149 12.40 0.74 7.71
CA PHE A 149 13.83 0.49 7.60
C PHE A 149 14.65 1.30 8.61
N ASP A 150 14.32 2.58 8.81
CA ASP A 150 15.03 3.46 9.74
C ASP A 150 14.83 3.04 11.20
N LYS A 151 13.67 2.47 11.57
CA LYS A 151 13.40 1.96 12.92
C LYS A 151 14.31 0.79 13.28
N PHE A 152 14.58 -0.11 12.35
CA PHE A 152 15.34 -1.34 12.57
C PHE A 152 16.84 -1.20 12.31
N THR A 153 17.32 -0.02 11.93
CA THR A 153 18.76 0.24 11.75
C THR A 153 19.51 0.36 13.05
N GLU A 154 18.83 0.55 14.18
CA GLU A 154 19.52 0.54 15.47
C GLU A 154 19.97 -0.87 15.86
N PRO A 155 21.25 -1.01 16.14
CA PRO A 155 21.77 -2.30 16.53
C PRO A 155 21.29 -2.65 17.95
N ARG A 156 20.59 -3.77 18.07
CA ARG A 156 20.65 -4.55 19.31
C ARG A 156 22.12 -4.99 19.55
N ASN A 157 22.94 -5.04 18.47
CA ASN A 157 24.39 -5.25 18.49
C ASN A 157 25.04 -4.37 17.39
N GLN A 158 25.80 -3.39 17.76
CA GLN A 158 26.27 -2.15 17.11
C GLN A 158 26.89 -2.20 15.68
N ARG A 159 26.98 -3.30 14.96
CA ARG A 159 27.63 -3.36 13.64
C ARG A 159 26.84 -3.99 12.50
N SER A 160 25.76 -4.71 12.77
CA SER A 160 25.06 -5.48 11.74
C SER A 160 23.82 -4.78 11.14
N GLY A 161 23.10 -3.98 11.91
CA GLY A 161 21.76 -3.49 11.53
C GLY A 161 21.70 -2.74 10.20
N ARG A 162 22.54 -1.74 9.97
CA ARG A 162 22.53 -0.96 8.71
C ARG A 162 22.86 -1.83 7.50
N ARG A 163 23.92 -2.64 7.57
CA ARG A 163 24.36 -3.51 6.48
C ARG A 163 23.30 -4.55 6.13
N GLU A 164 22.66 -5.10 7.16
CA GLU A 164 21.60 -6.09 7.00
C GLU A 164 20.37 -5.50 6.33
N ASN A 165 19.94 -4.30 6.76
CA ASN A 165 18.80 -3.60 6.19
C ASN A 165 19.08 -3.07 4.77
N GLU A 166 20.28 -2.57 4.49
CA GLU A 166 20.73 -2.24 3.12
C GLU A 166 20.73 -3.49 2.25
N GLY A 167 21.20 -4.63 2.77
CA GLY A 167 21.15 -5.92 2.07
C GLY A 167 19.72 -6.40 1.80
N LYS A 168 18.81 -6.22 2.75
CA LYS A 168 17.38 -6.54 2.59
C LYS A 168 16.72 -5.63 1.54
N LEU A 169 16.99 -4.33 1.60
CA LEU A 169 16.49 -3.35 0.62
C LEU A 169 16.98 -3.65 -0.80
N ASN A 170 18.26 -4.00 -0.95
CA ASN A 170 18.84 -4.39 -2.25
C ASN A 170 18.18 -5.66 -2.80
N LYS A 171 17.94 -6.67 -1.97
CA LYS A 171 17.19 -7.89 -2.39
C LYS A 171 15.77 -7.56 -2.87
N TYR A 172 15.10 -6.59 -2.25
CA TYR A 172 13.78 -6.15 -2.71
C TYR A 172 13.87 -5.41 -4.04
N HIS A 173 14.89 -4.56 -4.21
CA HIS A 173 15.17 -3.90 -5.49
C HIS A 173 15.44 -4.90 -6.61
N GLU A 174 16.31 -5.87 -6.40
CA GLU A 174 16.57 -6.95 -7.36
C GLU A 174 15.29 -7.69 -7.77
N LYS A 175 14.40 -7.99 -6.82
CA LYS A 175 13.11 -8.60 -7.11
C LYS A 175 12.20 -7.70 -7.94
N CYS A 176 12.17 -6.40 -7.69
CA CYS A 176 11.43 -5.44 -8.50
C CYS A 176 11.97 -5.37 -9.93
N MET A 177 13.30 -5.37 -10.12
CA MET A 177 13.94 -5.39 -11.44
C MET A 177 13.59 -6.64 -12.26
N ILE A 178 13.48 -7.81 -11.63
CA ILE A 178 13.02 -9.04 -12.30
C ILE A 178 11.62 -8.86 -12.89
N LEU A 179 10.76 -8.10 -12.22
CA LEU A 179 9.37 -7.89 -12.64
C LEU A 179 9.20 -6.90 -13.79
N GLU A 180 10.17 -6.03 -14.05
CA GLU A 180 10.12 -5.12 -15.21
C GLU A 180 10.00 -5.88 -16.54
N ASN A 181 10.60 -7.08 -16.59
CA ASN A 181 10.56 -7.96 -17.76
C ASN A 181 9.41 -8.99 -17.70
N ASN A 182 8.53 -8.94 -16.71
CA ASN A 182 7.53 -9.95 -16.48
C ASN A 182 6.11 -9.48 -16.78
N LEU A 183 5.39 -10.29 -17.55
CA LEU A 183 4.09 -9.97 -18.11
C LEU A 183 2.89 -10.51 -17.31
N VAL A 184 3.09 -11.17 -16.14
CA VAL A 184 1.96 -11.78 -15.40
C VAL A 184 0.94 -10.74 -14.98
N SER A 185 1.39 -9.58 -14.52
CA SER A 185 0.51 -8.47 -14.12
C SER A 185 0.16 -7.50 -15.25
N SER A 186 0.69 -7.69 -16.47
CA SER A 186 0.52 -6.76 -17.60
C SER A 186 -0.95 -6.49 -17.95
N TRP A 187 -1.81 -7.50 -17.85
CA TRP A 187 -3.24 -7.38 -18.08
C TRP A 187 -3.95 -6.47 -17.06
N LEU A 188 -3.46 -6.41 -15.81
CA LEU A 188 -3.93 -5.47 -14.79
C LEU A 188 -3.42 -4.05 -15.07
N LEU A 189 -2.19 -3.91 -15.59
CA LEU A 189 -1.63 -2.62 -15.95
C LEU A 189 -2.47 -1.92 -17.03
N SER A 190 -2.99 -2.68 -18.02
CA SER A 190 -3.85 -2.17 -19.08
C SER A 190 -5.31 -1.88 -18.64
N MET A 191 -5.72 -2.37 -17.47
CA MET A 191 -7.08 -2.21 -16.95
C MET A 191 -7.30 -0.79 -16.42
N ASN A 192 -8.25 -0.04 -16.98
CA ASN A 192 -8.56 1.33 -16.58
C ASN A 192 -9.99 1.53 -16.08
N ASP A 193 -10.88 0.57 -16.33
CA ASP A 193 -12.27 0.62 -15.83
C ASP A 193 -12.31 0.33 -14.33
N LEU A 194 -12.82 1.29 -13.54
CA LEU A 194 -12.93 1.16 -12.09
C LEU A 194 -13.86 0.03 -11.66
N GLY A 195 -14.89 -0.29 -12.46
CA GLY A 195 -15.80 -1.40 -12.20
C GLY A 195 -15.08 -2.74 -12.32
N GLU A 196 -14.22 -2.89 -13.34
CA GLU A 196 -13.41 -4.09 -13.55
C GLU A 196 -12.36 -4.26 -12.43
N ILE A 197 -11.67 -3.18 -12.06
CA ILE A 197 -10.71 -3.16 -10.96
C ILE A 197 -11.39 -3.57 -9.66
N ASN A 198 -12.53 -2.97 -9.35
CA ASN A 198 -13.31 -3.30 -8.15
C ASN A 198 -13.81 -4.75 -8.18
N TYR A 199 -14.23 -5.25 -9.34
CA TYR A 199 -14.64 -6.63 -9.48
C TYR A 199 -13.48 -7.60 -9.17
N CYS A 200 -12.30 -7.37 -9.75
CA CYS A 200 -11.10 -8.17 -9.51
C CYS A 200 -10.67 -8.13 -8.04
N TYR A 201 -10.69 -6.96 -7.43
CA TYR A 201 -10.37 -6.78 -6.02
C TYR A 201 -11.32 -7.58 -5.11
N ASN A 202 -12.63 -7.42 -5.33
CA ASN A 202 -13.65 -8.15 -4.59
C ASN A 202 -13.62 -9.67 -4.87
N TYR A 203 -13.18 -10.09 -6.07
CA TYR A 203 -12.97 -11.49 -6.39
C TYR A 203 -11.91 -12.11 -5.48
N LEU A 204 -10.76 -11.45 -5.32
CA LEU A 204 -9.71 -11.92 -4.40
C LEU A 204 -10.19 -11.97 -2.96
N GLN A 205 -10.91 -10.96 -2.49
CA GLN A 205 -11.49 -10.97 -1.14
C GLN A 205 -12.43 -12.16 -0.91
N ARG A 206 -13.24 -12.52 -1.91
CA ARG A 206 -14.19 -13.65 -1.82
C ARG A 206 -13.53 -15.02 -1.88
N LEU A 207 -12.30 -15.14 -2.37
CA LEU A 207 -11.57 -16.41 -2.32
C LEU A 207 -11.39 -16.91 -0.87
N GLY A 208 -11.54 -16.01 0.09
CA GLY A 208 -11.49 -16.30 1.51
C GLY A 208 -10.07 -16.47 2.02
N MET A 209 -9.93 -16.29 3.34
CA MET A 209 -8.64 -16.29 4.04
C MET A 209 -7.85 -17.57 3.81
N ASN A 210 -8.48 -18.73 3.93
CA ASN A 210 -7.81 -20.01 3.80
C ASN A 210 -7.21 -20.21 2.40
N THR A 211 -7.92 -19.79 1.35
CA THR A 211 -7.41 -19.93 -0.02
C THR A 211 -6.26 -18.97 -0.28
N LEU A 212 -6.37 -17.72 0.16
CA LEU A 212 -5.30 -16.73 0.04
C LEU A 212 -4.08 -17.10 0.88
N ALA A 213 -4.29 -17.61 2.09
CA ALA A 213 -3.21 -18.09 2.96
C ALA A 213 -2.44 -19.24 2.30
N VAL A 214 -3.15 -20.20 1.69
CA VAL A 214 -2.52 -21.31 0.95
C VAL A 214 -1.78 -20.78 -0.28
N VAL A 215 -2.39 -19.91 -1.06
CA VAL A 215 -1.80 -19.36 -2.29
C VAL A 215 -0.56 -18.52 -1.99
N MET A 216 -0.59 -17.74 -0.91
CA MET A 216 0.53 -16.88 -0.52
C MET A 216 1.46 -17.54 0.49
N ASN A 217 1.12 -18.73 0.98
CA ASN A 217 1.80 -19.39 2.10
C ASN A 217 1.94 -18.45 3.33
N SER A 218 0.89 -17.68 3.62
CA SER A 218 0.89 -16.72 4.71
C SER A 218 -0.53 -16.35 5.16
N ASP A 219 -0.77 -16.46 6.44
CA ASP A 219 -2.03 -16.00 7.09
C ASP A 219 -2.20 -14.47 7.05
N ARG A 220 -1.16 -13.76 6.59
CA ARG A 220 -1.13 -12.29 6.53
C ARG A 220 -1.69 -11.71 5.23
N ALA A 221 -2.00 -12.54 4.24
CA ALA A 221 -2.53 -12.09 2.95
C ALA A 221 -3.78 -11.20 3.09
N GLU A 222 -4.65 -11.54 4.03
CA GLU A 222 -5.87 -10.78 4.30
C GLU A 222 -5.59 -9.36 4.79
N PHE A 223 -4.50 -9.17 5.52
CA PHE A 223 -4.15 -7.86 6.09
C PHE A 223 -4.00 -6.79 5.01
N ILE A 224 -3.50 -7.13 3.83
CA ILE A 224 -3.33 -6.19 2.71
C ILE A 224 -4.67 -5.65 2.22
N PHE A 225 -5.68 -6.53 2.13
CA PHE A 225 -7.02 -6.11 1.70
C PHE A 225 -7.69 -5.25 2.76
N ARG A 226 -7.52 -5.57 4.06
CA ARG A 226 -7.99 -4.73 5.17
C ARG A 226 -7.33 -3.36 5.19
N LEU A 227 -6.03 -3.27 4.92
CA LEU A 227 -5.32 -2.01 4.79
C LEU A 227 -5.86 -1.20 3.61
N GLY A 228 -6.11 -1.86 2.47
CA GLY A 228 -6.68 -1.23 1.29
C GLY A 228 -8.03 -0.57 1.57
N GLU A 229 -8.87 -1.21 2.36
CA GLU A 229 -10.18 -0.66 2.78
C GLU A 229 -10.04 0.48 3.78
N LYS A 230 -9.27 0.25 4.84
CA LYS A 230 -9.09 1.22 5.93
C LYS A 230 -8.53 2.56 5.45
N TYR A 231 -7.58 2.52 4.52
CA TYR A 231 -6.84 3.71 4.08
C TYR A 231 -7.20 4.17 2.66
N ASN A 232 -8.23 3.59 2.05
CA ASN A 232 -8.67 3.91 0.68
C ASN A 232 -7.52 3.89 -0.34
N ILE A 233 -6.69 2.86 -0.25
CA ILE A 233 -5.52 2.70 -1.11
C ILE A 233 -5.96 2.34 -2.54
N ASN A 234 -5.15 2.70 -3.52
CA ASN A 234 -5.34 2.35 -4.92
C ASN A 234 -5.46 0.82 -5.10
N ARG A 235 -6.70 0.34 -5.33
CA ARG A 235 -7.01 -1.09 -5.48
C ARG A 235 -6.27 -1.74 -6.62
N LYS A 236 -6.04 -1.00 -7.72
CA LYS A 236 -5.26 -1.49 -8.86
C LYS A 236 -3.81 -1.79 -8.46
N ALA A 237 -3.18 -0.88 -7.72
CA ALA A 237 -1.81 -1.06 -7.25
C ALA A 237 -1.69 -2.27 -6.30
N ILE A 238 -2.66 -2.47 -5.41
CA ILE A 238 -2.71 -3.66 -4.54
C ILE A 238 -2.82 -4.94 -5.36
N LEU A 239 -3.72 -4.98 -6.37
CA LEU A 239 -3.88 -6.14 -7.25
C LEU A 239 -2.58 -6.48 -7.97
N ILE A 240 -1.92 -5.47 -8.54
CA ILE A 240 -0.65 -5.64 -9.27
C ILE A 240 0.42 -6.19 -8.32
N ALA A 241 0.61 -5.56 -7.16
CA ALA A 241 1.60 -5.99 -6.18
C ALA A 241 1.33 -7.42 -5.67
N PHE A 242 0.06 -7.79 -5.51
CA PHE A 242 -0.33 -9.15 -5.14
C PHE A 242 0.11 -10.19 -6.18
N PHE A 243 -0.15 -9.96 -7.47
CA PHE A 243 0.29 -10.87 -8.54
C PHE A 243 1.80 -10.88 -8.71
N ASP A 244 2.45 -9.74 -8.54
CA ASP A 244 3.91 -9.63 -8.56
C ASP A 244 4.54 -10.43 -7.42
N TYR A 245 3.97 -10.34 -6.22
CA TYR A 245 4.41 -11.13 -5.08
C TYR A 245 4.25 -12.63 -5.32
N LEU A 246 3.09 -13.05 -5.81
CA LEU A 246 2.85 -14.47 -6.14
C LEU A 246 3.86 -15.00 -7.13
N TYR A 247 4.16 -14.23 -8.16
CA TYR A 247 5.13 -14.60 -9.17
C TYR A 247 6.53 -14.79 -8.59
N LEU A 248 6.95 -13.91 -7.68
CA LEU A 248 8.26 -13.94 -7.02
C LEU A 248 8.35 -14.97 -5.89
N SER A 249 7.23 -15.52 -5.46
CA SER A 249 7.20 -16.46 -4.34
C SER A 249 7.83 -17.80 -4.74
N PRO A 250 8.85 -18.26 -4.00
CA PRO A 250 9.51 -19.54 -4.29
C PRO A 250 8.58 -20.75 -4.13
N ASN A 251 7.55 -20.63 -3.30
CA ASN A 251 6.66 -21.74 -2.96
C ASN A 251 5.47 -21.89 -3.90
N THR A 252 4.96 -20.78 -4.45
CA THR A 252 3.78 -20.76 -5.30
C THR A 252 4.11 -20.55 -6.78
N GLY A 253 5.12 -19.74 -7.05
CA GLY A 253 5.71 -19.55 -8.36
C GLY A 253 4.75 -19.06 -9.46
N VAL A 254 5.31 -19.00 -10.65
CA VAL A 254 4.65 -18.56 -11.89
C VAL A 254 3.33 -19.29 -12.13
N PHE A 255 3.30 -20.61 -11.89
CA PHE A 255 2.13 -21.45 -12.19
C PHE A 255 0.91 -21.08 -11.36
N ALA A 256 1.08 -20.80 -10.06
CA ALA A 256 -0.05 -20.40 -9.21
C ALA A 256 -0.58 -19.01 -9.59
N ALA A 257 0.31 -18.08 -9.91
CA ALA A 257 -0.04 -16.73 -10.37
C ALA A 257 -0.82 -16.79 -11.69
N GLU A 258 -0.36 -17.59 -12.67
CA GLU A 258 -1.03 -17.77 -13.96
C GLU A 258 -2.39 -18.46 -13.82
N ASN A 259 -2.51 -19.49 -12.99
CA ASN A 259 -3.77 -20.17 -12.73
C ASN A 259 -4.81 -19.22 -12.10
N LEU A 260 -4.39 -18.44 -11.10
CA LEU A 260 -5.26 -17.47 -10.47
C LEU A 260 -5.69 -16.37 -11.47
N LYS A 261 -4.76 -15.87 -12.28
CA LYS A 261 -5.03 -14.94 -13.39
C LYS A 261 -6.10 -15.47 -14.33
N MET A 262 -5.95 -16.72 -14.82
CA MET A 262 -6.92 -17.34 -15.72
C MET A 262 -8.31 -17.45 -15.09
N LYS A 263 -8.40 -17.89 -13.84
CA LYS A 263 -9.68 -17.97 -13.11
C LYS A 263 -10.33 -16.60 -12.94
N MET A 264 -9.56 -15.61 -12.57
CA MET A 264 -10.07 -14.25 -12.39
C MET A 264 -10.48 -13.60 -13.71
N ALA A 265 -9.72 -13.78 -14.79
CA ALA A 265 -10.05 -13.27 -16.12
C ALA A 265 -11.35 -13.91 -16.65
N SER A 266 -11.54 -15.23 -16.47
CA SER A 266 -12.78 -15.93 -16.82
C SER A 266 -13.98 -15.42 -16.04
N ALA A 267 -13.81 -15.22 -14.72
CA ALA A 267 -14.85 -14.66 -13.85
C ALA A 267 -15.21 -13.22 -14.25
N LEU A 268 -14.21 -12.39 -14.57
CA LEU A 268 -14.41 -11.02 -15.05
C LEU A 268 -15.16 -11.00 -16.39
N SER A 269 -14.80 -11.86 -17.34
CA SER A 269 -15.51 -11.99 -18.62
C SER A 269 -16.99 -12.36 -18.40
N SER A 270 -17.25 -13.31 -17.52
CA SER A 270 -18.62 -13.72 -17.17
C SER A 270 -19.40 -12.56 -16.49
N TRP A 271 -18.76 -11.77 -15.67
CA TRP A 271 -19.35 -10.59 -15.05
C TRP A 271 -19.68 -9.50 -16.10
N LYS A 272 -18.75 -9.20 -17.02
CA LYS A 272 -18.98 -8.26 -18.14
C LYS A 272 -20.18 -8.69 -18.98
N ASN A 273 -20.25 -9.99 -19.32
CA ASN A 273 -21.35 -10.52 -20.11
C ASN A 273 -22.71 -10.39 -19.39
N ARG A 274 -22.73 -10.59 -18.05
CA ARG A 274 -23.96 -10.38 -17.27
C ARG A 274 -24.35 -8.91 -17.22
N LYS A 275 -23.39 -8.00 -17.00
CA LYS A 275 -23.62 -6.56 -16.99
C LYS A 275 -24.12 -6.06 -18.35
N ASN A 276 -23.56 -6.55 -19.45
CA ASN A 276 -24.00 -6.19 -20.80
C ASN A 276 -25.40 -6.73 -21.15
N LYS A 277 -25.87 -7.74 -20.39
CA LYS A 277 -27.22 -8.30 -20.51
C LYS A 277 -28.21 -7.68 -19.49
N GLU A 278 -27.79 -6.73 -18.69
CA GLU A 278 -28.66 -6.04 -17.75
C GLU A 278 -29.76 -5.32 -18.54
N GLY A 279 -31.01 -5.57 -18.19
CA GLY A 279 -32.17 -5.10 -18.95
C GLY A 279 -32.66 -6.06 -20.06
N TYR A 280 -31.92 -7.17 -20.31
CA TYR A 280 -32.36 -8.19 -21.27
C TYR A 280 -32.85 -9.43 -20.53
N VAL A 281 -33.98 -9.95 -20.98
CA VAL A 281 -34.50 -11.25 -20.55
C VAL A 281 -34.14 -12.29 -21.60
N ASP A 282 -33.65 -13.46 -21.17
CA ASP A 282 -33.33 -14.56 -22.09
C ASP A 282 -34.66 -15.26 -22.50
N VAL A 283 -35.07 -15.06 -23.75
CA VAL A 283 -36.29 -15.64 -24.31
C VAL A 283 -35.89 -16.66 -25.36
N HIS A 284 -36.38 -17.89 -25.21
CA HIS A 284 -36.21 -18.94 -26.19
C HIS A 284 -37.51 -19.10 -27.02
N PHE A 285 -37.38 -18.95 -28.30
CA PHE A 285 -38.46 -19.19 -29.23
C PHE A 285 -37.93 -19.74 -30.55
N ASP A 286 -38.74 -20.55 -31.21
CA ASP A 286 -38.43 -21.13 -32.48
C ASP A 286 -38.78 -20.17 -33.62
N ILE A 287 -37.86 -20.02 -34.56
CA ILE A 287 -38.05 -19.23 -35.76
C ILE A 287 -38.21 -20.18 -36.95
N LYS A 288 -39.26 -20.00 -37.73
CA LYS A 288 -39.43 -20.77 -38.96
C LYS A 288 -38.21 -20.63 -39.86
N LYS A 289 -37.72 -21.76 -40.41
CA LYS A 289 -36.52 -21.79 -41.22
C LYS A 289 -36.56 -20.80 -42.39
N GLU A 290 -37.73 -20.62 -43.01
CA GLU A 290 -37.97 -19.65 -44.09
C GLU A 290 -37.79 -18.17 -43.71
N ASN A 291 -37.81 -17.85 -42.42
CA ASN A 291 -37.61 -16.48 -41.90
C ASN A 291 -36.15 -16.15 -41.59
N ILE A 292 -35.26 -17.13 -41.57
CA ILE A 292 -33.86 -16.91 -41.30
C ILE A 292 -33.19 -15.97 -42.31
N PRO A 293 -33.38 -16.12 -43.65
CA PRO A 293 -32.83 -15.17 -44.62
C PRO A 293 -33.42 -13.77 -44.47
N LYS A 294 -34.69 -13.64 -44.11
CA LYS A 294 -35.35 -12.34 -43.87
C LYS A 294 -34.74 -11.60 -42.68
N LEU A 295 -34.36 -12.32 -41.61
CA LEU A 295 -33.64 -11.74 -40.49
C LEU A 295 -32.26 -11.20 -40.91
N ASP A 296 -31.56 -11.90 -41.81
CA ASP A 296 -30.26 -11.45 -42.31
C ASP A 296 -30.38 -10.18 -43.19
N GLU A 297 -31.49 -10.06 -43.92
CA GLU A 297 -31.81 -8.84 -44.67
C GLU A 297 -32.19 -7.67 -43.76
N LEU A 298 -33.05 -7.91 -42.78
CA LEU A 298 -33.43 -6.91 -41.76
C LEU A 298 -32.25 -6.46 -40.91
N LYS A 299 -31.29 -7.34 -40.62
CA LYS A 299 -30.05 -7.00 -39.95
C LYS A 299 -29.29 -5.87 -40.67
N LYS A 300 -29.20 -5.97 -42.01
CA LYS A 300 -28.59 -4.93 -42.83
C LYS A 300 -29.41 -3.65 -42.82
N ARG A 301 -30.73 -3.76 -42.91
CA ARG A 301 -31.65 -2.63 -42.97
C ARG A 301 -31.69 -1.82 -41.66
N PHE A 302 -31.65 -2.50 -40.51
CA PHE A 302 -31.62 -1.86 -39.19
C PHE A 302 -30.22 -1.48 -38.72
N ASN A 303 -29.19 -1.82 -39.50
CA ASN A 303 -27.77 -1.61 -39.16
C ASN A 303 -27.40 -2.17 -37.78
N VAL A 304 -27.86 -3.38 -37.46
CA VAL A 304 -27.62 -4.05 -36.18
C VAL A 304 -26.65 -5.22 -36.32
N MET A 305 -26.00 -5.63 -35.21
CA MET A 305 -24.93 -6.61 -35.28
C MET A 305 -25.38 -8.07 -35.17
N SER A 306 -26.52 -8.33 -34.57
CA SER A 306 -27.01 -9.71 -34.35
C SER A 306 -28.48 -9.91 -34.77
N LYS A 307 -28.91 -11.18 -35.02
CA LYS A 307 -30.31 -11.53 -35.25
C LYS A 307 -31.21 -11.22 -34.04
N LYS A 308 -30.64 -11.25 -32.83
CA LYS A 308 -31.34 -10.88 -31.60
C LYS A 308 -31.68 -9.41 -31.58
N ASP A 309 -30.75 -8.56 -32.02
CA ASP A 309 -30.96 -7.11 -32.08
C ASP A 309 -32.01 -6.77 -33.15
N VAL A 310 -32.08 -7.54 -34.24
CA VAL A 310 -33.15 -7.39 -35.24
C VAL A 310 -34.53 -7.63 -34.62
N VAL A 311 -34.66 -8.69 -33.79
CA VAL A 311 -35.93 -8.96 -33.11
C VAL A 311 -36.35 -7.83 -32.18
N ASN A 312 -35.40 -7.33 -31.39
CA ASN A 312 -35.67 -6.18 -30.51
C ASN A 312 -36.06 -4.95 -31.31
N ALA A 313 -35.31 -4.59 -32.35
CA ALA A 313 -35.63 -3.45 -33.22
C ALA A 313 -37.01 -3.61 -33.93
N LEU A 314 -37.40 -4.82 -34.29
CA LEU A 314 -38.73 -5.11 -34.83
C LEU A 314 -39.85 -4.90 -33.79
N ILE A 315 -39.62 -5.32 -32.56
CA ILE A 315 -40.57 -5.17 -31.46
C ILE A 315 -40.78 -3.65 -31.22
N GLU A 316 -39.70 -2.88 -31.07
CA GLU A 316 -39.76 -1.43 -30.89
C GLU A 316 -40.48 -0.77 -32.07
N TYR A 317 -40.08 -1.06 -33.30
CA TYR A 317 -40.69 -0.49 -34.49
C TYR A 317 -42.20 -0.80 -34.63
N MET A 318 -42.64 -2.01 -34.26
CA MET A 318 -44.02 -2.40 -34.31
C MET A 318 -44.84 -1.85 -33.16
N TYR A 319 -44.21 -1.61 -32.01
CA TYR A 319 -44.87 -1.01 -30.85
C TYR A 319 -45.13 0.48 -31.09
N ASP A 320 -44.12 1.23 -31.58
CA ASP A 320 -44.23 2.67 -31.84
C ASP A 320 -45.18 3.01 -33.02
N LYS A 321 -45.41 2.05 -33.91
CA LYS A 321 -46.39 2.26 -35.01
C LYS A 321 -47.86 2.09 -34.60
N LYS A 322 -48.13 1.71 -33.37
CA LYS A 322 -49.51 1.56 -32.86
C LYS A 322 -50.09 2.87 -32.27
N GLU A 323 -49.25 3.90 -32.12
CA GLU A 323 -49.67 5.26 -31.84
C GLU A 323 -49.80 6.07 -33.12
#